data_e9a612bb4e486b08624a062c2fe9ca96
#
_entry.id   e9a612bb4e486b08624a062c2fe9ca96
#
_cell.length_a   1.000
_cell.length_b   1.000
_cell.length_c   1.000
_cell.angle_alpha   90.00
_cell.angle_beta   90.00
_cell.angle_gamma   90.00
#
_symmetry.space_group_name_H-M   'P 1'
#
loop_
_entity.id
_entity.type
_entity.pdbx_description
1 polymer ?
#
loop_
_entity_poly.entity_id
_entity_poly.type
_entity_poly.pdbx_seq_one_letter_code
_entity_poly.pdbx_strand_id
1 'polypeptide(L)'
;MKWSNIKELLMHILFFLTACVSIFAVVLICVFLFANGIPAIGEIGVFKFLLGTKWKPGNDIYGILPMILGSLYVTAGAIIIGVPIGLLTAVFLAKFCPKGLYKILKPATELMAGVPSVVYGFF
;
A
#
# COMPACT_ATOMS: atom_id res chain seq x y z
N MET A 1 -2.56 28.24 32.00
CA MET A 1 -2.10 26.84 32.13
C MET A 1 -3.16 25.77 31.94
N LYS A 2 -4.47 26.03 32.02
CA LYS A 2 -5.55 25.04 31.80
C LYS A 2 -5.98 24.81 30.32
N TRP A 3 -5.81 25.80 29.45
CA TRP A 3 -6.26 25.72 28.06
C TRP A 3 -5.34 24.88 27.15
N SER A 4 -4.05 24.81 27.47
CA SER A 4 -3.11 23.96 26.74
C SER A 4 -3.43 22.46 26.96
N ASN A 5 -3.70 22.09 28.20
CA ASN A 5 -4.00 20.70 28.56
C ASN A 5 -5.32 20.18 27.93
N ILE A 6 -6.31 21.07 27.76
CA ILE A 6 -7.59 20.69 27.12
C ILE A 6 -7.38 20.44 25.61
N LYS A 7 -6.62 21.27 24.94
CA LYS A 7 -6.30 21.08 23.52
C LYS A 7 -5.50 19.80 23.29
N GLU A 8 -4.53 19.53 24.15
CA GLU A 8 -3.71 18.34 24.11
C GLU A 8 -4.55 17.07 24.35
N LEU A 9 -5.46 17.10 25.33
CA LEU A 9 -6.37 16.01 25.59
C LEU A 9 -7.33 15.76 24.42
N LEU A 10 -7.88 16.82 23.83
CA LEU A 10 -8.75 16.73 22.66
C LEU A 10 -8.02 16.11 21.45
N MET A 11 -6.77 16.52 21.22
CA MET A 11 -5.96 15.94 20.15
C MET A 11 -5.66 14.46 20.40
N HIS A 12 -5.33 14.08 21.65
CA HIS A 12 -5.13 12.68 22.01
C HIS A 12 -6.39 11.83 21.75
N ILE A 13 -7.54 12.32 22.18
CA ILE A 13 -8.83 11.63 21.95
C ILE A 13 -9.11 11.52 20.47
N LEU A 14 -8.90 12.58 19.70
CA LEU A 14 -9.13 12.57 18.25
C LEU A 14 -8.24 11.54 17.55
N PHE A 15 -6.93 11.53 17.86
CA PHE A 15 -6.01 10.56 17.29
C PHE A 15 -6.33 9.13 17.72
N PHE A 16 -6.73 8.93 18.97
CA PHE A 16 -7.15 7.62 19.44
C PHE A 16 -8.40 7.12 18.71
N LEU A 17 -9.42 7.96 18.54
CA LEU A 17 -10.64 7.61 17.82
C LEU A 17 -10.36 7.30 16.35
N THR A 18 -9.56 8.12 15.67
CA THR A 18 -9.19 7.87 14.26
C THR A 18 -8.39 6.58 14.10
N ALA A 19 -7.49 6.28 15.01
CA ALA A 19 -6.74 5.03 15.03
C ALA A 19 -7.67 3.82 15.24
N CYS A 20 -8.61 3.89 16.19
CA CYS A 20 -9.59 2.82 16.43
C CYS A 20 -10.48 2.60 15.21
N VAL A 21 -10.99 3.66 14.58
CA VAL A 21 -11.81 3.58 13.36
C VAL A 21 -11.02 2.94 12.22
N SER A 22 -9.75 3.32 12.05
CA SER A 22 -8.87 2.75 11.01
C SER A 22 -8.64 1.25 11.22
N ILE A 23 -8.32 0.84 12.44
CA ILE A 23 -8.13 -0.59 12.77
C ILE A 23 -9.43 -1.36 12.56
N PHE A 24 -10.57 -0.82 13.02
CA PHE A 24 -11.87 -1.44 12.85
C PHE A 24 -12.23 -1.63 11.38
N ALA A 25 -11.99 -0.61 10.54
CA ALA A 25 -12.23 -0.70 9.10
C ALA A 25 -11.38 -1.80 8.43
N VAL A 26 -10.09 -1.90 8.78
CA VAL A 26 -9.21 -2.95 8.25
C VAL A 26 -9.69 -4.34 8.68
N VAL A 27 -10.02 -4.52 9.96
CA VAL A 27 -10.54 -5.79 10.47
C VAL A 27 -11.84 -6.18 9.77
N LEU A 28 -12.76 -5.22 9.57
CA LEU A 28 -14.02 -5.46 8.88
C LEU A 28 -13.81 -5.90 7.43
N ILE A 29 -12.90 -5.25 6.71
CA ILE A 29 -12.52 -5.63 5.34
C ILE A 29 -11.93 -7.04 5.33
N CYS A 30 -11.02 -7.37 6.25
CA CYS A 30 -10.43 -8.69 6.35
C CYS A 30 -11.51 -9.76 6.60
N VAL A 31 -12.38 -9.54 7.58
CA VAL A 31 -13.47 -10.47 7.89
C VAL A 31 -14.38 -10.69 6.68
N PHE A 32 -14.76 -9.61 6.00
CA PHE A 32 -15.59 -9.68 4.80
C PHE A 32 -14.91 -10.48 3.68
N LEU A 33 -13.64 -10.21 3.41
CA LEU A 33 -12.87 -10.91 2.38
C LEU A 33 -12.73 -12.41 2.69
N PHE A 34 -12.40 -12.75 3.93
CA PHE A 34 -12.27 -14.15 4.33
C PHE A 34 -13.60 -14.90 4.35
N ALA A 35 -14.65 -14.26 4.86
CA ALA A 35 -15.99 -14.87 4.90
C ALA A 35 -16.53 -15.20 3.50
N ASN A 36 -16.23 -14.40 2.50
CA ASN A 36 -16.68 -14.64 1.12
C ASN A 36 -15.65 -15.42 0.30
N GLY A 37 -14.36 -15.19 0.52
CA GLY A 37 -13.28 -15.79 -0.27
C GLY A 37 -13.05 -17.28 0.04
N ILE A 38 -13.11 -17.68 1.32
CA ILE A 38 -12.84 -19.07 1.70
C ILE A 38 -13.87 -20.04 1.10
N PRO A 39 -15.19 -19.80 1.20
CA PRO A 39 -16.18 -20.67 0.57
C PRO A 39 -16.02 -20.75 -0.95
N ALA A 40 -15.79 -19.61 -1.61
CA ALA A 40 -15.59 -19.57 -3.05
C ALA A 40 -14.38 -20.37 -3.53
N ILE A 41 -13.25 -20.30 -2.78
CA ILE A 41 -12.07 -21.11 -3.08
C ILE A 41 -12.34 -22.60 -2.83
N GLY A 42 -13.16 -22.94 -1.84
CA GLY A 42 -13.58 -24.30 -1.56
C GLY A 42 -14.38 -24.94 -2.72
N GLU A 43 -15.28 -24.17 -3.33
CA GLU A 43 -16.09 -24.61 -4.46
C GLU A 43 -15.28 -24.77 -5.75
N ILE A 44 -14.34 -23.85 -6.02
CA ILE A 44 -13.49 -23.86 -7.22
C ILE A 44 -12.40 -24.94 -7.11
N GLY A 45 -11.93 -25.22 -5.91
CA GLY A 45 -10.77 -26.06 -5.61
C GLY A 45 -9.46 -25.27 -5.58
N VAL A 46 -8.72 -25.38 -4.48
CA VAL A 46 -7.50 -24.61 -4.21
C VAL A 46 -6.45 -24.74 -5.31
N PHE A 47 -6.19 -25.95 -5.77
CA PHE A 47 -5.19 -26.20 -6.83
C PHE A 47 -5.61 -25.62 -8.18
N LYS A 48 -6.88 -25.75 -8.53
CA LYS A 48 -7.41 -25.18 -9.79
C LYS A 48 -7.41 -23.66 -9.77
N PHE A 49 -7.67 -23.06 -8.62
CA PHE A 49 -7.61 -21.63 -8.39
C PHE A 49 -6.19 -21.08 -8.49
N LEU A 50 -5.22 -21.70 -7.80
CA LEU A 50 -3.82 -21.23 -7.75
C LEU A 50 -3.06 -21.48 -9.06
N LEU A 51 -3.24 -22.63 -9.68
CA LEU A 51 -2.50 -23.03 -10.89
C LEU A 51 -3.26 -22.76 -12.20
N GLY A 52 -4.49 -22.27 -12.11
CA GLY A 52 -5.26 -21.92 -13.30
C GLY A 52 -4.61 -20.79 -14.09
N THR A 53 -4.44 -20.99 -15.39
CA THR A 53 -3.79 -20.04 -16.31
C THR A 53 -4.74 -19.07 -16.96
N LYS A 54 -6.05 -19.22 -16.76
CA LYS A 54 -7.07 -18.38 -17.39
C LYS A 54 -7.98 -17.78 -16.31
N TRP A 55 -8.23 -16.47 -16.44
CA TRP A 55 -9.20 -15.74 -15.64
C TRP A 55 -10.36 -15.31 -16.53
N LYS A 56 -11.49 -16.02 -16.45
CA LYS A 56 -12.74 -15.70 -17.15
C LYS A 56 -13.92 -15.97 -16.21
N PRO A 57 -14.24 -15.04 -15.32
CA PRO A 57 -15.34 -15.23 -14.36
C PRO A 57 -16.72 -15.44 -15.00
N GLY A 58 -16.94 -14.93 -16.21
CA GLY A 58 -18.18 -15.17 -16.97
C GLY A 58 -18.36 -16.60 -17.46
N ASN A 59 -17.33 -17.45 -17.39
CA ASN A 59 -17.35 -18.87 -17.80
C ASN A 59 -16.93 -19.78 -16.63
N ASP A 60 -17.04 -19.33 -15.40
CA ASP A 60 -16.65 -20.04 -14.17
C ASP A 60 -15.19 -20.53 -14.16
N ILE A 61 -14.30 -19.83 -14.86
CA ILE A 61 -12.87 -20.12 -14.90
C ILE A 61 -12.13 -19.09 -14.06
N TYR A 62 -11.65 -19.52 -12.91
CA TYR A 62 -10.98 -18.68 -11.91
C TYR A 62 -9.54 -19.17 -11.70
N GLY A 63 -8.60 -18.73 -12.54
CA GLY A 63 -7.18 -19.04 -12.38
C GLY A 63 -6.37 -17.79 -12.08
N ILE A 64 -5.70 -17.71 -10.92
CA ILE A 64 -4.94 -16.52 -10.51
C ILE A 64 -3.46 -16.56 -10.86
N LEU A 65 -2.96 -17.66 -11.44
CA LEU A 65 -1.54 -17.79 -11.82
C LEU A 65 -1.01 -16.62 -12.66
N PRO A 66 -1.71 -16.13 -13.70
CA PRO A 66 -1.24 -14.99 -14.47
C PRO A 66 -1.12 -13.70 -13.65
N MET A 67 -2.02 -13.50 -12.67
CA MET A 67 -1.97 -12.34 -11.77
C MET A 67 -0.79 -12.42 -10.81
N ILE A 68 -0.50 -13.61 -10.27
CA ILE A 68 0.66 -13.86 -9.40
C ILE A 68 1.95 -13.60 -10.19
N LEU A 69 2.09 -14.19 -11.37
CA LEU A 69 3.27 -13.98 -12.22
C LEU A 69 3.42 -12.52 -12.65
N GLY A 70 2.32 -11.88 -13.03
CA GLY A 70 2.31 -10.46 -13.39
C GLY A 70 2.79 -9.58 -12.23
N SER A 71 2.32 -9.82 -11.01
CA SER A 71 2.76 -9.07 -9.83
C SER A 71 4.25 -9.29 -9.52
N LEU A 72 4.76 -10.51 -9.69
CA LEU A 72 6.18 -10.82 -9.51
C LEU A 72 7.05 -10.10 -10.56
N TYR A 73 6.66 -10.09 -11.82
CA TYR A 73 7.38 -9.38 -12.88
C TYR A 73 7.40 -7.86 -12.64
N VAL A 74 6.25 -7.28 -12.31
CA VAL A 74 6.16 -5.84 -12.01
C VAL A 74 7.00 -5.49 -10.79
N THR A 75 6.94 -6.30 -9.74
CA THR A 75 7.73 -6.09 -8.51
C THR A 75 9.23 -6.21 -8.79
N ALA A 76 9.64 -7.22 -9.54
CA ALA A 76 11.05 -7.38 -9.92
C ALA A 76 11.56 -6.18 -10.73
N GLY A 77 10.80 -5.73 -11.72
CA GLY A 77 11.12 -4.54 -12.50
C GLY A 77 11.20 -3.28 -11.64
N ALA A 78 10.24 -3.10 -10.75
CA ALA A 78 10.22 -1.96 -9.82
C ALA A 78 11.44 -1.96 -8.87
N ILE A 79 11.87 -3.13 -8.37
CA ILE A 79 13.05 -3.26 -7.52
C ILE A 79 14.33 -2.97 -8.33
N ILE A 80 14.49 -3.57 -9.51
CA ILE A 80 15.71 -3.41 -10.32
C ILE A 80 15.92 -1.95 -10.72
N ILE A 81 14.86 -1.21 -11.03
CA ILE A 81 14.94 0.19 -11.47
C ILE A 81 14.81 1.14 -10.29
N GLY A 82 13.84 0.92 -9.42
CA GLY A 82 13.47 1.84 -8.35
C GLY A 82 14.49 1.89 -7.21
N VAL A 83 15.04 0.75 -6.81
CA VAL A 83 16.01 0.71 -5.70
C VAL A 83 17.30 1.45 -6.03
N PRO A 84 17.96 1.26 -7.18
CA PRO A 84 19.16 2.03 -7.52
C PRO A 84 18.90 3.54 -7.60
N ILE A 85 17.81 3.94 -8.25
CA ILE A 85 17.45 5.37 -8.38
C ILE A 85 17.14 5.97 -7.01
N GLY A 86 16.35 5.29 -6.20
CA GLY A 86 16.00 5.75 -4.85
C GLY A 86 17.20 5.86 -3.94
N LEU A 87 18.11 4.89 -3.99
CA LEU A 87 19.33 4.88 -3.19
C LEU A 87 20.29 6.01 -3.61
N LEU A 88 20.49 6.21 -4.92
CA LEU A 88 21.30 7.32 -5.43
C LEU A 88 20.71 8.68 -5.05
N THR A 89 19.39 8.82 -5.15
CA THR A 89 18.69 10.04 -4.74
C THR A 89 18.86 10.29 -3.24
N ALA A 90 18.70 9.26 -2.41
CA ALA A 90 18.85 9.38 -0.96
C ALA A 90 20.29 9.79 -0.57
N VAL A 91 21.29 9.17 -1.19
CA VAL A 91 22.72 9.53 -0.97
C VAL A 91 23.01 10.94 -1.45
N PHE A 92 22.48 11.34 -2.60
CA PHE A 92 22.61 12.70 -3.11
C PHE A 92 22.03 13.72 -2.13
N LEU A 93 20.80 13.50 -1.68
CA LEU A 93 20.16 14.40 -0.72
C LEU A 93 20.91 14.48 0.61
N ALA A 94 21.44 13.33 1.09
CA ALA A 94 22.10 13.26 2.41
C ALA A 94 23.50 13.86 2.43
N LYS A 95 24.27 13.70 1.33
CA LYS A 95 25.71 14.06 1.33
C LYS A 95 26.10 15.15 0.35
N PHE A 96 25.47 15.24 -0.79
CA PHE A 96 25.92 16.08 -1.91
C PHE A 96 24.98 17.27 -2.20
N CYS A 97 23.78 17.28 -1.66
CA CYS A 97 22.80 18.29 -1.98
C CYS A 97 23.15 19.65 -1.31
N PRO A 98 23.29 20.75 -2.08
CA PRO A 98 23.49 22.07 -1.51
C PRO A 98 22.28 22.50 -0.67
N LYS A 99 22.53 23.23 0.41
CA LYS A 99 21.50 23.63 1.39
C LYS A 99 20.27 24.31 0.80
N GLY A 100 20.45 25.07 -0.29
CA GLY A 100 19.35 25.74 -1.00
C GLY A 100 18.41 24.75 -1.68
N LEU A 101 18.98 23.81 -2.42
CA LEU A 101 18.26 22.78 -3.16
C LEU A 101 17.60 21.74 -2.21
N TYR A 102 18.29 21.41 -1.12
CA TYR A 102 17.78 20.52 -0.08
C TYR A 102 16.45 21.02 0.54
N LYS A 103 16.33 22.34 0.77
CA LYS A 103 15.10 22.94 1.30
C LYS A 103 13.87 22.76 0.40
N ILE A 104 14.08 22.57 -0.89
CA ILE A 104 13.01 22.36 -1.87
C ILE A 104 12.77 20.87 -2.11
N LEU A 105 13.83 20.10 -2.31
CA LEU A 105 13.72 18.67 -2.63
C LEU A 105 13.21 17.84 -1.47
N LYS A 106 13.60 18.16 -0.23
CA LYS A 106 13.15 17.40 0.94
C LYS A 106 11.63 17.48 1.13
N PRO A 107 10.97 18.63 1.17
CA PRO A 107 9.51 18.70 1.24
C PRO A 107 8.82 18.05 0.03
N ALA A 108 9.40 18.16 -1.17
CA ALA A 108 8.86 17.53 -2.36
C ALA A 108 8.84 16.00 -2.25
N THR A 109 9.93 15.38 -1.77
CA THR A 109 9.98 13.93 -1.54
C THR A 109 9.05 13.49 -0.41
N GLU A 110 8.90 14.29 0.65
CA GLU A 110 7.97 14.01 1.74
C GLU A 110 6.50 14.09 1.26
N LEU A 111 6.16 15.04 0.40
CA LEU A 111 4.84 15.14 -0.21
C LEU A 111 4.56 13.94 -1.12
N MET A 112 5.52 13.54 -1.94
CA MET A 112 5.40 12.35 -2.79
C MET A 112 5.20 11.08 -1.96
N ALA A 113 5.91 10.94 -0.85
CA ALA A 113 5.75 9.81 0.07
C ALA A 113 4.38 9.80 0.79
N GLY A 114 3.77 10.96 0.96
CA GLY A 114 2.43 11.11 1.55
C GLY A 114 1.27 10.71 0.63
N VAL A 115 1.51 10.61 -0.68
CA VAL A 115 0.47 10.21 -1.64
C VAL A 115 0.32 8.68 -1.62
N PRO A 116 -0.90 8.13 -1.46
CA PRO A 116 -1.12 6.69 -1.49
C PRO A 116 -0.62 6.06 -2.80
N SER A 117 0.07 4.92 -2.70
CA SER A 117 0.64 4.22 -3.86
C SER A 117 -0.40 3.85 -4.94
N VAL A 118 -1.65 3.65 -4.52
CA VAL A 118 -2.79 3.39 -5.42
C VAL A 118 -3.02 4.54 -6.40
N VAL A 119 -2.80 5.80 -5.97
CA VAL A 119 -2.96 6.98 -6.83
C VAL A 119 -1.91 6.97 -7.93
N TYR A 120 -0.65 6.64 -7.60
CA TYR A 120 0.40 6.50 -8.61
C TYR A 120 0.14 5.35 -9.60
N GLY A 121 -0.44 4.26 -9.13
CA GLY A 121 -0.78 3.12 -9.99
C GLY A 121 -1.97 3.38 -10.93
N PHE A 122 -2.79 4.37 -10.63
CA PHE A 122 -3.95 4.74 -11.44
C PHE A 122 -3.59 5.69 -12.59
N PHE A 123 -2.55 6.48 -12.44
CA PHE A 123 -2.00 7.37 -13.46
C PHE A 123 -0.98 6.68 -14.34
#